data_0a9b5fec09340d4d97daa58ded943848
#
_entry.id   0a9b5fec09340d4d97daa58ded943848
#
_cell.length_a   1.000
_cell.length_b   1.000
_cell.length_c   1.000
_cell.angle_alpha   90.00
_cell.angle_beta   90.00
_cell.angle_gamma   90.00
#
_symmetry.space_group_name_H-M   'P 1'
#
loop_
_entity.id
_entity.type
_entity.pdbx_description
1 polymer ?
#
loop_
_entity_poly.entity_id
_entity_poly.type
_entity_poly.pdbx_seq_one_letter_code
_entity_poly.pdbx_strand_id
1 'polypeptide(L)'
;MPASAVISIVDDDDSVRVATNNLLRSRGYVVHTFASAEEFLASANLDETSCVIADVQMSAMSGLDLLTEMRAKGRAAPFIFITAYPDENIRVRAMKAGAACFLAKPFAVHRLIECLEAALEAGRSEAGT
;
A
#
# COMPACT_ATOMS: atom_id res chain seq x y z
N MET A 1 0.02 -4.24 -24.84
CA MET A 1 0.20 -3.18 -23.84
C MET A 1 -0.43 -3.59 -22.52
N PRO A 2 0.34 -3.80 -21.50
CA PRO A 2 -0.26 -4.16 -20.22
C PRO A 2 -1.10 -3.01 -19.66
N ALA A 3 -2.14 -3.34 -18.96
CA ALA A 3 -2.94 -2.36 -18.26
C ALA A 3 -2.07 -1.67 -17.20
N SER A 4 -2.35 -0.42 -16.92
CA SER A 4 -1.68 0.30 -15.85
C SER A 4 -1.96 -0.39 -14.52
N ALA A 5 -0.94 -0.45 -13.67
CA ALA A 5 -1.13 -0.99 -12.33
C ALA A 5 -2.08 -0.10 -11.54
N VAL A 6 -2.89 -0.72 -10.71
CA VAL A 6 -3.86 -0.04 -9.85
C VAL A 6 -3.30 0.01 -8.43
N ILE A 7 -3.10 1.22 -7.94
CA ILE A 7 -2.53 1.45 -6.62
C ILE A 7 -3.62 1.98 -5.70
N SER A 8 -3.82 1.32 -4.57
CA SER A 8 -4.76 1.78 -3.56
C SER A 8 -3.99 2.42 -2.41
N ILE A 9 -4.31 3.67 -2.11
CA ILE A 9 -3.67 4.43 -1.03
C ILE A 9 -4.66 4.49 0.12
N VAL A 10 -4.27 3.98 1.28
CA VAL A 10 -5.10 3.94 2.48
C VAL A 10 -4.41 4.73 3.57
N ASP A 11 -4.87 5.95 3.84
CA ASP A 11 -4.23 6.82 4.81
C ASP A 11 -5.27 7.82 5.32
N ASP A 12 -5.36 7.97 6.63
CA ASP A 12 -6.30 8.93 7.23
C ASP A 12 -5.76 10.37 7.24
N ASP A 13 -4.51 10.57 6.81
CA ASP A 13 -3.92 11.89 6.66
C ASP A 13 -4.22 12.41 5.25
N ASP A 14 -5.09 13.42 5.16
CA ASP A 14 -5.52 13.99 3.87
C ASP A 14 -4.34 14.51 3.05
N SER A 15 -3.39 15.19 3.70
CA SER A 15 -2.25 15.79 3.01
C SER A 15 -1.38 14.72 2.34
N VAL A 16 -1.08 13.66 3.07
CA VAL A 16 -0.28 12.55 2.55
C VAL A 16 -1.03 11.85 1.43
N ARG A 17 -2.34 11.61 1.63
CA ARG A 17 -3.16 10.93 0.64
C ARG A 17 -3.20 11.69 -0.68
N VAL A 18 -3.44 12.99 -0.62
CA VAL A 18 -3.50 13.84 -1.82
C VAL A 18 -2.15 13.91 -2.51
N ALA A 19 -1.08 14.15 -1.76
CA ALA A 19 0.26 14.27 -2.34
C ALA A 19 0.70 12.98 -3.02
N THR A 20 0.46 11.85 -2.37
CA THR A 20 0.85 10.54 -2.92
C THR A 20 0.02 10.21 -4.17
N ASN A 21 -1.27 10.51 -4.13
CA ASN A 21 -2.15 10.33 -5.28
C ASN A 21 -1.64 11.11 -6.49
N ASN A 22 -1.34 12.39 -6.29
CA ASN A 22 -0.88 13.26 -7.39
C ASN A 22 0.44 12.76 -7.96
N LEU A 23 1.36 12.35 -7.09
CA LEU A 23 2.65 11.82 -7.51
C LEU A 23 2.48 10.58 -8.38
N LEU A 24 1.70 9.62 -7.94
CA LEU A 24 1.58 8.34 -8.65
C LEU A 24 0.80 8.49 -9.95
N ARG A 25 -0.21 9.34 -9.97
CA ARG A 25 -0.94 9.62 -11.22
C ARG A 25 -0.03 10.26 -12.25
N SER A 26 0.89 11.12 -11.80
CA SER A 26 1.85 11.76 -12.71
C SER A 26 2.81 10.75 -13.33
N ARG A 27 2.91 9.57 -12.73
CA ARG A 27 3.76 8.47 -13.21
C ARG A 27 2.99 7.43 -14.02
N GLY A 28 1.72 7.68 -14.29
CA GLY A 28 0.92 6.82 -15.15
C GLY A 28 0.15 5.72 -14.43
N TYR A 29 0.18 5.68 -13.11
CA TYR A 29 -0.58 4.69 -12.35
C TYR A 29 -2.04 5.09 -12.25
N VAL A 30 -2.91 4.08 -12.19
CA VAL A 30 -4.31 4.28 -11.80
C VAL A 30 -4.32 4.24 -10.28
N VAL A 31 -4.91 5.26 -9.65
CA VAL A 31 -4.86 5.41 -8.19
C VAL A 31 -6.26 5.58 -7.62
N HIS A 32 -6.55 4.81 -6.59
CA HIS A 32 -7.75 4.99 -5.78
C HIS A 32 -7.30 5.32 -4.36
N THR A 33 -8.01 6.20 -3.69
CA THR A 33 -7.63 6.66 -2.35
C THR A 33 -8.74 6.38 -1.36
N PHE A 34 -8.35 6.04 -0.13
CA PHE A 34 -9.29 5.69 0.94
C PHE A 34 -8.80 6.31 2.24
N ALA A 35 -9.73 6.83 3.02
CA ALA A 35 -9.42 7.47 4.29
C ALA A 35 -9.31 6.47 5.44
N SER A 36 -9.74 5.24 5.23
CA SER A 36 -9.67 4.20 6.26
C SER A 36 -9.56 2.82 5.63
N ALA A 37 -9.10 1.86 6.43
CA ALA A 37 -9.04 0.46 6.01
C ALA A 37 -10.43 -0.09 5.73
N GLU A 38 -11.40 0.29 6.54
CA GLU A 38 -12.78 -0.15 6.37
C GLU A 38 -13.35 0.30 5.03
N GLU A 39 -13.08 1.55 4.67
CA GLU A 39 -13.51 2.11 3.39
C GLU A 39 -12.92 1.33 2.22
N PHE A 40 -11.63 1.01 2.32
CA PHE A 40 -10.95 0.23 1.29
C PHE A 40 -11.57 -1.17 1.16
N LEU A 41 -11.80 -1.85 2.29
CA LEU A 41 -12.35 -3.20 2.28
C LEU A 41 -13.76 -3.25 1.71
N ALA A 42 -14.51 -2.17 1.84
CA ALA A 42 -15.87 -2.08 1.29
C ALA A 42 -15.87 -1.65 -0.18
N SER A 43 -14.72 -1.35 -0.74
CA SER A 43 -14.61 -0.79 -2.09
C SER A 43 -14.86 -1.84 -3.16
N ALA A 44 -15.49 -1.42 -4.26
CA ALA A 44 -15.64 -2.25 -5.45
C ALA A 44 -14.29 -2.50 -6.15
N ASN A 45 -13.27 -1.71 -5.81
CA ASN A 45 -11.95 -1.81 -6.45
C ASN A 45 -11.00 -2.76 -5.73
N LEU A 46 -11.46 -3.42 -4.69
CA LEU A 46 -10.62 -4.27 -3.84
C LEU A 46 -9.87 -5.33 -4.66
N ASP A 47 -10.59 -6.00 -5.56
CA ASP A 47 -10.03 -7.09 -6.37
C ASP A 47 -9.08 -6.60 -7.46
N GLU A 48 -9.19 -5.35 -7.85
CA GLU A 48 -8.37 -4.79 -8.93
C GLU A 48 -7.02 -4.28 -8.44
N THR A 49 -6.84 -4.17 -7.13
CA THR A 49 -5.65 -3.56 -6.55
C THR A 49 -4.41 -4.37 -6.85
N SER A 50 -3.40 -3.71 -7.45
CA SER A 50 -2.11 -4.31 -7.74
C SER A 50 -1.13 -4.15 -6.57
N CYS A 51 -1.28 -3.08 -5.80
CA CYS A 51 -0.42 -2.79 -4.65
C CYS A 51 -1.17 -1.85 -3.70
N VAL A 52 -0.97 -2.04 -2.40
CA VAL A 52 -1.56 -1.18 -1.38
C VAL A 52 -0.46 -0.37 -0.71
N ILE A 53 -0.65 0.94 -0.62
CA ILE A 53 0.22 1.82 0.17
C ILE A 53 -0.63 2.23 1.37
N ALA A 54 -0.26 1.77 2.56
CA ALA A 54 -1.09 1.96 3.74
C ALA A 54 -0.29 2.56 4.90
N ASP A 55 -0.92 3.49 5.61
CA ASP A 55 -0.39 3.94 6.89
C ASP A 55 -0.55 2.81 7.90
N VAL A 56 0.49 2.56 8.68
CA VAL A 56 0.42 1.56 9.74
C VAL A 56 -0.56 1.99 10.82
N GLN A 57 -0.54 3.29 11.17
CA GLN A 57 -1.32 3.81 12.28
C GLN A 57 -2.52 4.59 11.78
N MET A 58 -3.67 3.96 11.85
CA MET A 58 -4.95 4.57 11.51
C MET A 58 -5.92 4.29 12.64
N SER A 59 -6.92 5.16 12.80
CA SER A 59 -7.97 4.93 13.78
C SER A 59 -8.77 3.69 13.38
N ALA A 60 -9.29 2.97 14.35
CA ALA A 60 -10.01 1.71 14.17
C ALA A 60 -9.07 0.61 13.65
N MET A 61 -9.18 0.22 12.39
CA MET A 61 -8.33 -0.84 11.84
C MET A 61 -6.98 -0.27 11.40
N SER A 62 -5.87 -0.85 11.90
CA SER A 62 -4.52 -0.43 11.51
C SER A 62 -4.15 -0.99 10.14
N GLY A 63 -3.03 -0.49 9.58
CA GLY A 63 -2.50 -1.03 8.33
C GLY A 63 -2.10 -2.50 8.46
N LEU A 64 -1.57 -2.90 9.62
CA LEU A 64 -1.22 -4.30 9.86
C LEU A 64 -2.46 -5.19 9.91
N ASP A 65 -3.52 -4.70 10.56
CA ASP A 65 -4.81 -5.41 10.58
C ASP A 65 -5.36 -5.56 9.17
N LEU A 66 -5.21 -4.53 8.36
CA LEU A 66 -5.67 -4.58 6.97
C LEU A 66 -4.93 -5.65 6.18
N LEU A 67 -3.61 -5.73 6.34
CA LEU A 67 -2.82 -6.75 5.67
C LEU A 67 -3.30 -8.15 6.08
N THR A 68 -3.50 -8.36 7.37
CA THR A 68 -3.98 -9.64 7.89
C THR A 68 -5.34 -10.00 7.27
N GLU A 69 -6.24 -9.02 7.21
CA GLU A 69 -7.58 -9.23 6.65
C GLU A 69 -7.51 -9.58 5.16
N MET A 70 -6.66 -8.88 4.42
CA MET A 70 -6.50 -9.14 2.98
C MET A 70 -5.96 -10.55 2.75
N ARG A 71 -4.97 -10.98 3.52
CA ARG A 71 -4.40 -12.32 3.39
C ARG A 71 -5.43 -13.39 3.77
N ALA A 72 -6.26 -13.13 4.79
CA ALA A 72 -7.33 -14.05 5.18
C ALA A 72 -8.36 -14.22 4.08
N LYS A 73 -8.54 -13.20 3.25
CA LYS A 73 -9.47 -13.27 2.12
C LYS A 73 -8.82 -13.86 0.86
N GLY A 74 -7.59 -14.34 0.95
CA GLY A 74 -6.88 -14.91 -0.18
C GLY A 74 -6.31 -13.89 -1.15
N ARG A 75 -6.22 -12.63 -0.74
CA ARG A 75 -5.72 -11.57 -1.61
C ARG A 75 -4.23 -11.37 -1.37
N ALA A 76 -3.46 -11.40 -2.44
CA ALA A 76 -2.01 -11.40 -2.39
C ALA A 76 -1.36 -10.08 -2.77
N ALA A 77 -2.13 -9.01 -2.97
CA ALA A 77 -1.57 -7.73 -3.36
C ALA A 77 -0.48 -7.29 -2.38
N PRO A 78 0.70 -6.87 -2.86
CA PRO A 78 1.78 -6.44 -1.97
C PRO A 78 1.41 -5.17 -1.22
N PHE A 79 1.95 -5.04 -0.01
CA PHE A 79 1.74 -3.88 0.85
C PHE A 79 3.02 -3.11 1.03
N ILE A 80 2.93 -1.79 0.89
CA ILE A 80 3.98 -0.85 1.27
C ILE A 80 3.43 -0.07 2.44
N PHE A 81 4.09 -0.17 3.61
CA PHE A 81 3.64 0.58 4.77
C PHE A 81 4.40 1.88 4.90
N ILE A 82 3.68 2.93 5.31
CA ILE A 82 4.26 4.23 5.64
C ILE A 82 3.81 4.59 7.05
N THR A 83 4.64 5.31 7.77
CA THR A 83 4.29 5.72 9.14
C THR A 83 5.02 7.00 9.55
N ALA A 84 4.31 7.87 10.28
CA ALA A 84 4.90 9.07 10.87
C ALA A 84 5.71 8.73 12.11
N TYR A 85 5.49 7.56 12.70
CA TYR A 85 6.13 7.16 13.96
C TYR A 85 6.82 5.80 13.77
N PRO A 86 7.98 5.79 13.08
CA PRO A 86 8.67 4.53 12.85
C PRO A 86 9.17 3.93 14.16
N ASP A 87 8.88 2.67 14.34
CA ASP A 87 9.23 1.90 15.51
C ASP A 87 9.76 0.57 15.02
N GLU A 88 10.92 0.16 15.52
CA GLU A 88 11.56 -1.07 15.06
C GLU A 88 10.67 -2.29 15.27
N ASN A 89 9.93 -2.35 16.38
CA ASN A 89 9.03 -3.46 16.63
C ASN A 89 7.92 -3.52 15.61
N ILE A 90 7.37 -2.36 15.24
CA ILE A 90 6.32 -2.28 14.22
C ILE A 90 6.90 -2.70 12.86
N ARG A 91 8.10 -2.22 12.54
CA ARG A 91 8.76 -2.58 11.28
C ARG A 91 8.96 -4.09 11.18
N VAL A 92 9.47 -4.71 12.23
CA VAL A 92 9.70 -6.15 12.27
C VAL A 92 8.38 -6.90 12.08
N ARG A 93 7.33 -6.47 12.79
CA ARG A 93 6.02 -7.11 12.67
C ARG A 93 5.46 -6.98 11.25
N ALA A 94 5.62 -5.81 10.64
CA ALA A 94 5.15 -5.58 9.27
C ALA A 94 5.88 -6.48 8.28
N MET A 95 7.20 -6.55 8.39
CA MET A 95 7.99 -7.37 7.48
C MET A 95 7.71 -8.86 7.68
N LYS A 96 7.51 -9.30 8.91
CA LYS A 96 7.13 -10.69 9.19
C LYS A 96 5.75 -11.02 8.64
N ALA A 97 4.85 -10.05 8.63
CA ALA A 97 3.51 -10.24 8.08
C ALA A 97 3.52 -10.28 6.54
N GLY A 98 4.65 -9.95 5.92
CA GLY A 98 4.80 -10.05 4.49
C GLY A 98 4.79 -8.73 3.74
N ALA A 99 5.01 -7.60 4.43
CA ALA A 99 5.09 -6.30 3.77
C ALA A 99 6.25 -6.26 2.80
N ALA A 100 6.05 -5.63 1.66
CA ALA A 100 7.09 -5.45 0.66
C ALA A 100 8.09 -4.37 1.07
N CYS A 101 7.60 -3.30 1.70
CA CYS A 101 8.43 -2.18 2.15
C CYS A 101 7.83 -1.52 3.37
N PHE A 102 8.68 -0.80 4.09
CA PHE A 102 8.27 -0.02 5.25
C PHE A 102 9.04 1.31 5.20
N LEU A 103 8.32 2.42 5.08
CA LEU A 103 8.90 3.74 4.93
C LEU A 103 8.43 4.68 6.03
N ALA A 104 9.35 5.52 6.53
CA ALA A 104 9.01 6.55 7.50
C ALA A 104 8.59 7.83 6.78
N LYS A 105 7.59 8.53 7.31
CA LYS A 105 7.21 9.85 6.83
C LYS A 105 8.10 10.90 7.48
N PRO A 106 8.53 11.94 6.77
CA PRO A 106 8.42 12.10 5.32
C PRO A 106 9.40 11.18 4.60
N PHE A 107 8.97 10.62 3.50
CA PHE A 107 9.83 9.73 2.71
C PHE A 107 10.30 10.44 1.44
N ALA A 108 11.42 9.99 0.92
CA ALA A 108 11.91 10.48 -0.36
C ALA A 108 11.07 9.87 -1.48
N VAL A 109 10.71 10.68 -2.47
CA VAL A 109 9.89 10.24 -3.60
C VAL A 109 10.50 9.03 -4.29
N HIS A 110 11.82 9.07 -4.55
CA HIS A 110 12.46 7.97 -5.26
C HIS A 110 12.43 6.65 -4.47
N ARG A 111 12.42 6.73 -3.14
CA ARG A 111 12.31 5.54 -2.30
C ARG A 111 10.94 4.87 -2.46
N LEU A 112 9.88 5.67 -2.46
CA LEU A 112 8.54 5.14 -2.66
C LEU A 112 8.41 4.50 -4.03
N ILE A 113 8.92 5.17 -5.06
CA ILE A 113 8.84 4.65 -6.43
C ILE A 113 9.63 3.35 -6.57
N GLU A 114 10.83 3.27 -5.98
CA GLU A 114 11.63 2.04 -6.00
C GLU A 114 10.89 0.90 -5.32
N CYS A 115 10.29 1.16 -4.16
CA CYS A 115 9.52 0.16 -3.43
C CYS A 115 8.32 -0.32 -4.25
N LEU A 116 7.63 0.61 -4.89
CA LEU A 116 6.46 0.30 -5.68
C LEU A 116 6.83 -0.56 -6.90
N GLU A 117 7.88 -0.17 -7.61
CA GLU A 117 8.34 -0.92 -8.77
C GLU A 117 8.77 -2.33 -8.39
N ALA A 118 9.50 -2.47 -7.28
CA ALA A 118 9.94 -3.77 -6.81
C ALA A 118 8.75 -4.64 -6.39
N ALA A 119 7.76 -4.05 -5.71
CA ALA A 119 6.58 -4.77 -5.27
C ALA A 119 5.75 -5.26 -6.46
N LEU A 120 5.57 -4.42 -7.46
CA LEU A 120 4.81 -4.78 -8.66
C LEU A 120 5.53 -5.85 -9.48
N GLU A 121 6.85 -5.76 -9.55
CA GLU A 121 7.67 -6.74 -10.26
C GLU A 121 7.59 -8.11 -9.59
N ALA A 122 7.69 -8.16 -8.27
CA ALA A 122 7.60 -9.40 -7.51
C ALA A 122 6.23 -10.05 -7.67
N GLY A 123 5.16 -9.24 -7.60
CA GLY A 123 3.80 -9.74 -7.79
C GLY A 123 3.59 -10.31 -9.19
N ARG A 124 4.18 -9.65 -10.18
CA ARG A 124 4.08 -10.10 -11.56
C ARG A 124 4.82 -11.43 -11.77
N SER A 125 6.00 -11.57 -11.15
CA SER A 125 6.77 -12.82 -11.21
C SER A 125 6.00 -13.98 -10.61
N GLU A 126 5.38 -13.75 -9.46
CA GLU A 126 4.55 -14.78 -8.81
C GLU A 126 3.36 -15.17 -9.68
N ALA A 127 2.71 -14.18 -10.29
CA ALA A 127 1.57 -14.42 -11.15
C ALA A 127 1.96 -15.15 -12.42
N GLY A 128 3.21 -14.99 -12.87
CA GLY A 128 3.72 -15.59 -14.08
C GLY A 128 4.14 -17.06 -13.94
N THR A 129 4.19 -17.53 -12.72
CA THR A 129 4.52 -18.94 -12.46
C THR A 129 3.29 -19.73 -12.04
#